data_a8e59bce1720d93d393f9b8df24538d1
#
_entry.id   a8e59bce1720d93d393f9b8df24538d1
#
_cell.length_a   1.000
_cell.length_b   1.000
_cell.length_c   1.000
_cell.angle_alpha   90.00
_cell.angle_beta   90.00
_cell.angle_gamma   90.00
#
_symmetry.space_group_name_H-M   'P 1'
#
loop_
_entity.id
_entity.type
_entity.pdbx_description
1 polymer ?
#
loop_
_entity_poly.entity_id
_entity_poly.type
_entity_poly.pdbx_seq_one_letter_code
_entity_poly.pdbx_strand_id
1 'polypeptide(L)'
;MDAWLDALSQPNGSPGGGAATGVLLGVAAALMGMVAAYTPDSAAASGCAARLERNRADVLQAVEADGVLSVRFGAALALSSDDPQRDEQVSAAAVDAAESVARLGAIGILLTSDAQVLAAAGNPHIAVDLAVAMEALSAGLSGAAMSIRANLHIAGRHGATRARLASLETDVRRLLEAHHRITQMIDEISAGLD
;
A
#
# COMPACT_ATOMS: atom_id res chain seq x y z
N MET A 1 3.84 -15.26 -11.15
CA MET A 1 4.12 -15.01 -9.72
C MET A 1 5.56 -15.39 -9.38
N ASP A 2 6.01 -16.57 -9.73
CA ASP A 2 7.37 -17.09 -9.47
C ASP A 2 8.47 -16.12 -9.96
N ALA A 3 8.50 -15.78 -11.25
CA ALA A 3 9.47 -14.83 -11.79
C ALA A 3 9.47 -13.44 -11.12
N TRP A 4 8.32 -13.01 -10.57
CA TRP A 4 8.23 -11.76 -9.83
C TRP A 4 8.85 -11.88 -8.44
N LEU A 5 8.62 -13.00 -7.74
CA LEU A 5 9.25 -13.28 -6.45
C LEU A 5 10.77 -13.45 -6.60
N ASP A 6 11.22 -14.11 -7.68
CA ASP A 6 12.63 -14.20 -8.02
C ASP A 6 13.24 -12.80 -8.22
N ALA A 7 12.58 -11.93 -8.97
CA ALA A 7 13.04 -10.55 -9.17
C ALA A 7 13.08 -9.75 -7.84
N LEU A 8 12.07 -9.92 -6.98
CA LEU A 8 12.00 -9.26 -5.67
C LEU A 8 13.14 -9.70 -4.72
N SER A 9 13.66 -10.92 -4.88
CA SER A 9 14.77 -11.44 -4.07
C SER A 9 16.13 -10.92 -4.48
N GLN A 10 16.26 -10.23 -5.61
CA GLN A 10 17.54 -9.77 -6.14
C GLN A 10 17.99 -8.46 -5.47
N PRO A 11 19.30 -8.24 -5.27
CA PRO A 11 19.85 -7.04 -4.64
C PRO A 11 19.97 -5.84 -5.61
N ASN A 12 18.96 -5.58 -6.43
CA ASN A 12 18.99 -4.56 -7.51
C ASN A 12 17.95 -3.43 -7.32
N GLY A 13 17.29 -3.38 -6.14
CA GLY A 13 16.46 -2.25 -5.72
C GLY A 13 15.06 -2.16 -6.34
N SER A 14 14.79 -2.89 -7.43
CA SER A 14 13.45 -2.93 -8.06
C SER A 14 13.19 -4.30 -8.70
N PRO A 15 12.04 -4.96 -8.40
CA PRO A 15 11.02 -4.52 -7.45
C PRO A 15 11.50 -4.53 -6.00
N GLY A 16 10.96 -3.67 -5.14
CA GLY A 16 11.30 -3.55 -3.73
C GLY A 16 10.09 -3.52 -2.82
N GLY A 17 10.26 -2.95 -1.62
CA GLY A 17 9.21 -2.88 -0.59
C GLY A 17 7.94 -2.15 -1.04
N GLY A 18 8.05 -1.10 -1.87
CA GLY A 18 6.90 -0.39 -2.45
C GLY A 18 6.08 -1.30 -3.37
N ALA A 19 6.75 -2.03 -4.27
CA ALA A 19 6.09 -3.00 -5.14
C ALA A 19 5.43 -4.14 -4.35
N ALA A 20 6.10 -4.67 -3.32
CA ALA A 20 5.53 -5.67 -2.42
C ALA A 20 4.29 -5.14 -1.68
N THR A 21 4.34 -3.91 -1.19
CA THR A 21 3.19 -3.21 -0.58
C THR A 21 1.99 -3.16 -1.54
N GLY A 22 2.23 -2.78 -2.79
CA GLY A 22 1.17 -2.74 -3.80
C GLY A 22 0.60 -4.13 -4.11
N VAL A 23 1.44 -5.17 -4.20
CA VAL A 23 0.95 -6.54 -4.41
C VAL A 23 0.05 -7.00 -3.25
N LEU A 24 0.39 -6.69 -2.01
CA LEU A 24 -0.46 -6.98 -0.85
C LEU A 24 -1.82 -6.28 -0.95
N LEU A 25 -1.86 -5.01 -1.34
CA LEU A 25 -3.11 -4.29 -1.59
C LEU A 25 -3.91 -4.89 -2.75
N GLY A 26 -3.24 -5.35 -3.82
CA GLY A 26 -3.86 -6.03 -4.95
C GLY A 26 -4.47 -7.38 -4.56
N VAL A 27 -3.79 -8.16 -3.72
CA VAL A 27 -4.30 -9.42 -3.14
C VAL A 27 -5.54 -9.13 -2.28
N ALA A 28 -5.48 -8.12 -1.41
CA ALA A 28 -6.61 -7.70 -0.59
C ALA A 28 -7.83 -7.34 -1.45
N ALA A 29 -7.65 -6.50 -2.47
CA ALA A 29 -8.73 -6.11 -3.38
C ALA A 29 -9.34 -7.30 -4.13
N ALA A 30 -8.50 -8.23 -4.60
CA ALA A 30 -8.94 -9.43 -5.31
C ALA A 30 -9.76 -10.36 -4.42
N LEU A 31 -9.28 -10.62 -3.20
CA LEU A 31 -9.94 -11.51 -2.26
C LEU A 31 -11.24 -10.91 -1.71
N MET A 32 -11.27 -9.61 -1.41
CA MET A 32 -12.52 -8.88 -1.10
C MET A 32 -13.52 -8.91 -2.28
N GLY A 33 -13.03 -8.83 -3.53
CA GLY A 33 -13.87 -8.99 -4.72
C GLY A 33 -14.53 -10.37 -4.80
N MET A 34 -13.80 -11.42 -4.44
CA MET A 34 -14.35 -12.77 -4.30
C MET A 34 -15.44 -12.82 -3.22
N VAL A 35 -15.18 -12.24 -2.03
CA VAL A 35 -16.18 -12.17 -0.95
C VAL A 35 -17.45 -11.44 -1.41
N ALA A 36 -17.32 -10.34 -2.12
CA ALA A 36 -18.45 -9.62 -2.69
C ALA A 36 -19.27 -10.49 -3.68
N ALA A 37 -18.59 -11.27 -4.52
CA ALA A 37 -19.22 -12.17 -5.48
C ALA A 37 -19.98 -13.33 -4.81
N TYR A 38 -19.51 -13.82 -3.65
CA TYR A 38 -20.21 -14.81 -2.84
C TYR A 38 -21.33 -14.25 -1.96
N THR A 39 -21.68 -12.97 -2.14
CA THR A 39 -22.74 -12.28 -1.40
C THR A 39 -23.73 -11.60 -2.35
N PRO A 40 -24.32 -12.35 -3.31
CA PRO A 40 -25.13 -11.77 -4.38
C PRO A 40 -26.43 -11.11 -3.89
N ASP A 41 -26.96 -11.58 -2.76
CA ASP A 41 -28.23 -11.08 -2.18
C ASP A 41 -28.06 -9.76 -1.42
N SER A 42 -26.82 -9.29 -1.22
CA SER A 42 -26.53 -8.01 -0.58
C SER A 42 -26.22 -6.93 -1.62
N ALA A 43 -27.10 -5.96 -1.78
CA ALA A 43 -26.87 -4.80 -2.65
C ALA A 43 -25.62 -4.00 -2.21
N ALA A 44 -25.32 -3.96 -0.90
CA ALA A 44 -24.15 -3.30 -0.37
C ALA A 44 -22.85 -4.02 -0.80
N ALA A 45 -22.77 -5.35 -0.67
CA ALA A 45 -21.63 -6.15 -1.11
C ALA A 45 -21.47 -6.08 -2.64
N SER A 46 -22.55 -6.23 -3.40
CA SER A 46 -22.54 -6.10 -4.87
C SER A 46 -22.03 -4.72 -5.31
N GLY A 47 -22.36 -3.65 -4.56
CA GLY A 47 -21.88 -2.30 -4.79
C GLY A 47 -20.36 -2.14 -4.59
N CYS A 48 -19.70 -3.03 -3.83
CA CYS A 48 -18.26 -3.04 -3.67
C CYS A 48 -17.51 -3.62 -4.89
N ALA A 49 -18.09 -4.62 -5.57
CA ALA A 49 -17.41 -5.41 -6.59
C ALA A 49 -16.73 -4.56 -7.68
N ALA A 50 -17.46 -3.61 -8.28
CA ALA A 50 -16.92 -2.73 -9.33
C ALA A 50 -15.84 -1.75 -8.80
N ARG A 51 -15.91 -1.33 -7.54
CA ARG A 51 -14.87 -0.50 -6.92
C ARG A 51 -13.60 -1.31 -6.65
N LEU A 52 -13.75 -2.52 -6.13
CA LEU A 52 -12.65 -3.45 -5.85
C LEU A 52 -11.90 -3.83 -7.13
N GLU A 53 -12.62 -4.07 -8.23
CA GLU A 53 -12.00 -4.33 -9.53
C GLU A 53 -11.18 -3.13 -10.02
N ARG A 54 -11.73 -1.92 -9.96
CA ARG A 54 -11.00 -0.68 -10.31
C ARG A 54 -9.78 -0.48 -9.41
N ASN A 55 -9.96 -0.55 -8.09
CA ASN A 55 -8.87 -0.36 -7.14
C ASN A 55 -7.75 -1.37 -7.35
N ARG A 56 -8.08 -2.63 -7.71
CA ARG A 56 -7.08 -3.64 -8.08
C ARG A 56 -6.29 -3.24 -9.32
N ALA A 57 -6.95 -2.74 -10.37
CA ALA A 57 -6.28 -2.27 -11.58
C ALA A 57 -5.39 -1.05 -11.28
N ASP A 58 -5.89 -0.09 -10.50
CA ASP A 58 -5.16 1.13 -10.11
C ASP A 58 -3.92 0.79 -9.28
N VAL A 59 -4.00 -0.19 -8.37
CA VAL A 59 -2.84 -0.69 -7.60
C VAL A 59 -1.78 -1.25 -8.52
N LEU A 60 -2.14 -2.09 -9.49
CA LEU A 60 -1.15 -2.68 -10.41
C LEU A 60 -0.44 -1.60 -11.24
N GLN A 61 -1.18 -0.61 -11.73
CA GLN A 61 -0.59 0.54 -12.43
C GLN A 61 0.34 1.36 -11.53
N ALA A 62 -0.05 1.58 -10.27
CA ALA A 62 0.76 2.32 -9.30
C ALA A 62 2.04 1.56 -8.92
N VAL A 63 2.02 0.22 -8.87
CA VAL A 63 3.21 -0.63 -8.67
C VAL A 63 4.22 -0.45 -9.80
N GLU A 64 3.76 -0.42 -11.05
CA GLU A 64 4.65 -0.21 -12.20
C GLU A 64 5.32 1.18 -12.14
N ALA A 65 4.54 2.21 -11.81
CA ALA A 65 5.07 3.57 -11.63
C ALA A 65 6.08 3.67 -10.48
N ASP A 66 5.83 2.97 -9.37
CA ASP A 66 6.73 2.89 -8.22
C ASP A 66 8.07 2.26 -8.60
N GLY A 67 8.07 1.21 -9.40
CA GLY A 67 9.28 0.57 -9.90
C GLY A 67 10.22 1.54 -10.62
N VAL A 68 9.68 2.42 -11.46
CA VAL A 68 10.47 3.45 -12.17
C VAL A 68 11.10 4.45 -11.20
N LEU A 69 10.34 4.90 -10.21
CA LEU A 69 10.83 5.87 -9.22
C LEU A 69 11.84 5.24 -8.24
N SER A 70 11.65 3.97 -7.89
CA SER A 70 12.62 3.20 -7.09
C SER A 70 13.98 3.09 -7.78
N VAL A 71 14.03 2.85 -9.10
CA VAL A 71 15.27 2.83 -9.88
C VAL A 71 15.95 4.20 -9.85
N ARG A 72 15.21 5.28 -10.06
CA ARG A 72 15.74 6.66 -10.01
C ARG A 72 16.29 6.99 -8.62
N PHE A 73 15.61 6.58 -7.57
CA PHE A 73 16.06 6.78 -6.19
C PHE A 73 17.35 6.02 -5.91
N GLY A 74 17.44 4.75 -6.34
CA GLY A 74 18.67 3.97 -6.24
C GLY A 74 19.85 4.63 -6.98
N ALA A 75 19.61 5.16 -8.18
CA ALA A 75 20.63 5.88 -8.95
C ALA A 75 21.10 7.16 -8.23
N ALA A 76 20.20 7.94 -7.63
CA ALA A 76 20.56 9.12 -6.85
C ALA A 76 21.41 8.77 -5.60
N LEU A 77 21.06 7.69 -4.91
CA LEU A 77 21.85 7.21 -3.76
C LEU A 77 23.26 6.75 -4.14
N ALA A 78 23.44 6.24 -5.37
CA ALA A 78 24.74 5.77 -5.90
C ALA A 78 25.68 6.88 -6.35
N LEU A 79 25.24 8.16 -6.39
CA LEU A 79 26.11 9.30 -6.69
C LEU A 79 27.25 9.40 -5.68
N SER A 80 28.42 9.87 -6.16
CA SER A 80 29.59 10.13 -5.29
C SER A 80 29.23 11.09 -4.15
N SER A 81 29.80 10.86 -2.97
CA SER A 81 29.68 11.80 -1.82
C SER A 81 30.18 13.21 -2.15
N ASP A 82 31.08 13.32 -3.11
CA ASP A 82 31.72 14.59 -3.51
C ASP A 82 30.95 15.29 -4.67
N ASP A 83 29.86 14.67 -5.18
CA ASP A 83 29.04 15.29 -6.20
C ASP A 83 28.23 16.46 -5.58
N PRO A 84 28.41 17.69 -6.09
CA PRO A 84 27.75 18.88 -5.53
C PRO A 84 26.22 18.87 -5.68
N GLN A 85 25.68 18.03 -6.57
CA GLN A 85 24.24 17.89 -6.81
C GLN A 85 23.63 16.72 -6.06
N ARG A 86 24.44 15.90 -5.39
CA ARG A 86 23.99 14.65 -4.74
C ARG A 86 22.85 14.90 -3.77
N ASP A 87 23.00 15.85 -2.85
CA ASP A 87 21.97 16.09 -1.82
C ASP A 87 20.65 16.55 -2.42
N GLU A 88 20.70 17.40 -3.42
CA GLU A 88 19.49 17.86 -4.13
C GLU A 88 18.81 16.70 -4.86
N GLN A 89 19.58 15.87 -5.58
CA GLN A 89 19.05 14.73 -6.34
C GLN A 89 18.49 13.64 -5.42
N VAL A 90 19.20 13.30 -4.34
CA VAL A 90 18.71 12.31 -3.35
C VAL A 90 17.45 12.81 -2.66
N SER A 91 17.44 14.08 -2.25
CA SER A 91 16.27 14.69 -1.61
C SER A 91 15.04 14.67 -2.53
N ALA A 92 15.21 15.06 -3.78
CA ALA A 92 14.11 15.07 -4.77
C ALA A 92 13.61 13.64 -5.04
N ALA A 93 14.51 12.70 -5.33
CA ALA A 93 14.15 11.31 -5.62
C ALA A 93 13.49 10.61 -4.42
N ALA A 94 13.91 10.92 -3.19
CA ALA A 94 13.29 10.38 -1.99
C ALA A 94 11.86 10.92 -1.79
N VAL A 95 11.60 12.19 -2.10
CA VAL A 95 10.24 12.75 -2.07
C VAL A 95 9.37 12.11 -3.14
N ASP A 96 9.86 11.98 -4.38
CA ASP A 96 9.13 11.34 -5.48
C ASP A 96 8.77 9.87 -5.15
N ALA A 97 9.70 9.13 -4.54
CA ALA A 97 9.45 7.77 -4.06
C ALA A 97 8.42 7.74 -2.92
N ALA A 98 8.46 8.70 -1.98
CA ALA A 98 7.46 8.80 -0.93
C ALA A 98 6.06 9.10 -1.49
N GLU A 99 5.95 10.01 -2.47
CA GLU A 99 4.69 10.34 -3.14
C GLU A 99 4.13 9.15 -3.94
N SER A 100 5.00 8.32 -4.54
CA SER A 100 4.59 7.10 -5.22
C SER A 100 3.91 6.12 -4.26
N VAL A 101 4.55 5.86 -3.13
CA VAL A 101 3.99 4.97 -2.11
C VAL A 101 2.75 5.57 -1.46
N ALA A 102 2.66 6.90 -1.31
CA ALA A 102 1.46 7.56 -0.81
C ALA A 102 0.24 7.34 -1.72
N ARG A 103 0.45 7.31 -3.06
CA ARG A 103 -0.62 6.94 -4.02
C ARG A 103 -1.09 5.50 -3.82
N LEU A 104 -0.19 4.54 -3.65
CA LEU A 104 -0.55 3.16 -3.28
C LEU A 104 -1.34 3.11 -1.97
N GLY A 105 -0.85 3.80 -0.95
CA GLY A 105 -1.50 3.89 0.35
C GLY A 105 -2.91 4.50 0.29
N ALA A 106 -3.12 5.51 -0.56
CA ALA A 106 -4.44 6.11 -0.76
C ALA A 106 -5.46 5.10 -1.28
N ILE A 107 -5.06 4.20 -2.20
CA ILE A 107 -5.91 3.10 -2.66
C ILE A 107 -6.20 2.14 -1.49
N GLY A 108 -5.20 1.82 -0.67
CA GLY A 108 -5.39 1.01 0.54
C GLY A 108 -6.43 1.61 1.50
N ILE A 109 -6.44 2.93 1.68
CA ILE A 109 -7.46 3.62 2.49
C ILE A 109 -8.86 3.45 1.88
N LEU A 110 -9.01 3.52 0.56
CA LEU A 110 -10.31 3.25 -0.11
C LEU A 110 -10.77 1.82 0.14
N LEU A 111 -9.87 0.84 0.05
CA LEU A 111 -10.16 -0.57 0.33
C LEU A 111 -10.64 -0.80 1.77
N THR A 112 -10.21 0.02 2.75
CA THR A 112 -10.69 -0.06 4.14
C THR A 112 -12.20 0.15 4.23
N SER A 113 -12.76 1.06 3.44
CA SER A 113 -14.20 1.31 3.41
C SER A 113 -14.97 0.13 2.81
N ASP A 114 -14.45 -0.51 1.76
CA ASP A 114 -15.06 -1.71 1.18
C ASP A 114 -14.97 -2.90 2.14
N ALA A 115 -13.85 -3.05 2.87
CA ALA A 115 -13.70 -4.07 3.91
C ALA A 115 -14.76 -3.92 5.01
N GLN A 116 -15.05 -2.69 5.48
CA GLN A 116 -16.10 -2.42 6.46
C GLN A 116 -17.49 -2.83 5.96
N VAL A 117 -17.82 -2.53 4.71
CA VAL A 117 -19.11 -2.94 4.12
C VAL A 117 -19.21 -4.46 4.06
N LEU A 118 -18.14 -5.16 3.64
CA LEU A 118 -18.14 -6.61 3.54
C LEU A 118 -18.17 -7.30 4.91
N ALA A 119 -17.55 -6.72 5.94
CA ALA A 119 -17.64 -7.23 7.30
C ALA A 119 -19.07 -7.16 7.86
N ALA A 120 -19.80 -6.10 7.51
CA ALA A 120 -21.18 -5.91 7.99
C ALA A 120 -22.24 -6.68 7.18
N ALA A 121 -22.01 -6.89 5.88
CA ALA A 121 -23.01 -7.37 4.93
C ALA A 121 -22.58 -8.61 4.12
N GLY A 122 -21.37 -9.12 4.35
CA GLY A 122 -20.80 -10.25 3.63
C GLY A 122 -21.38 -11.59 4.09
N ASN A 123 -21.14 -12.63 3.29
CA ASN A 123 -21.54 -13.98 3.60
C ASN A 123 -20.72 -14.52 4.78
N PRO A 124 -21.34 -14.89 5.92
CA PRO A 124 -20.60 -15.37 7.09
C PRO A 124 -19.83 -16.67 6.85
N HIS A 125 -20.21 -17.48 5.87
CA HIS A 125 -19.51 -18.73 5.55
C HIS A 125 -18.11 -18.54 4.96
N ILE A 126 -17.80 -17.32 4.50
CA ILE A 126 -16.47 -16.95 3.98
C ILE A 126 -15.85 -15.77 4.75
N ALA A 127 -16.24 -15.60 6.01
CA ALA A 127 -15.67 -14.58 6.89
C ALA A 127 -14.16 -14.74 7.07
N VAL A 128 -13.65 -15.97 7.06
CA VAL A 128 -12.21 -16.27 7.12
C VAL A 128 -11.47 -15.72 5.90
N ASP A 129 -12.03 -15.86 4.70
CA ASP A 129 -11.42 -15.28 3.49
C ASP A 129 -11.38 -13.75 3.55
N LEU A 130 -12.41 -13.13 4.12
CA LEU A 130 -12.43 -11.69 4.38
C LEU A 130 -11.35 -11.30 5.39
N ALA A 131 -11.18 -12.06 6.48
CA ALA A 131 -10.12 -11.81 7.45
C ALA A 131 -8.73 -11.89 6.80
N VAL A 132 -8.47 -12.90 5.96
CA VAL A 132 -7.21 -13.03 5.20
C VAL A 132 -7.01 -11.84 4.24
N ALA A 133 -8.08 -11.37 3.59
CA ALA A 133 -8.02 -10.16 2.76
C ALA A 133 -7.64 -8.92 3.59
N MET A 134 -8.21 -8.79 4.79
CA MET A 134 -7.91 -7.69 5.71
C MET A 134 -6.49 -7.76 6.26
N GLU A 135 -5.93 -8.94 6.52
CA GLU A 135 -4.52 -9.12 6.89
C GLU A 135 -3.59 -8.62 5.78
N ALA A 136 -3.86 -8.97 4.52
CA ALA A 136 -3.10 -8.45 3.40
C ALA A 136 -3.22 -6.92 3.27
N LEU A 137 -4.43 -6.36 3.49
CA LEU A 137 -4.67 -4.91 3.52
C LEU A 137 -3.90 -4.23 4.65
N SER A 138 -3.95 -4.79 5.85
CA SER A 138 -3.23 -4.33 7.05
C SER A 138 -1.73 -4.24 6.78
N ALA A 139 -1.14 -5.31 6.23
CA ALA A 139 0.27 -5.35 5.86
C ALA A 139 0.61 -4.31 4.78
N GLY A 140 -0.26 -4.13 3.78
CA GLY A 140 -0.11 -3.11 2.75
C GLY A 140 -0.13 -1.68 3.30
N LEU A 141 -1.09 -1.35 4.17
CA LEU A 141 -1.21 -0.04 4.81
C LEU A 141 0.01 0.29 5.70
N SER A 142 0.41 -0.67 6.52
CA SER A 142 1.59 -0.55 7.38
C SER A 142 2.88 -0.42 6.57
N GLY A 143 3.06 -1.23 5.53
CA GLY A 143 4.19 -1.19 4.61
C GLY A 143 4.31 0.16 3.90
N ALA A 144 3.18 0.72 3.43
CA ALA A 144 3.14 2.06 2.84
C ALA A 144 3.60 3.13 3.84
N ALA A 145 3.05 3.11 5.06
CA ALA A 145 3.42 4.08 6.10
C ALA A 145 4.92 4.01 6.45
N MET A 146 5.48 2.80 6.56
CA MET A 146 6.91 2.61 6.83
C MET A 146 7.79 3.12 5.69
N SER A 147 7.43 2.80 4.44
CA SER A 147 8.18 3.22 3.26
C SER A 147 8.18 4.75 3.09
N ILE A 148 7.03 5.40 3.28
CA ILE A 148 6.95 6.86 3.26
C ILE A 148 7.86 7.46 4.34
N ARG A 149 7.76 6.99 5.58
CA ARG A 149 8.59 7.49 6.70
C ARG A 149 10.09 7.35 6.44
N ALA A 150 10.51 6.22 5.87
CA ALA A 150 11.92 6.00 5.52
C ALA A 150 12.38 7.01 4.46
N ASN A 151 11.60 7.23 3.41
CA ASN A 151 11.90 8.18 2.35
C ASN A 151 11.90 9.63 2.86
N LEU A 152 10.95 10.02 3.74
CA LEU A 152 10.93 11.33 4.39
C LEU A 152 12.17 11.57 5.25
N HIS A 153 12.63 10.54 5.98
CA HIS A 153 13.86 10.64 6.76
C HIS A 153 15.08 10.90 5.86
N ILE A 154 15.20 10.19 4.73
CA ILE A 154 16.27 10.38 3.75
C ILE A 154 16.17 11.78 3.14
N ALA A 155 14.99 12.19 2.65
CA ALA A 155 14.78 13.51 2.06
C ALA A 155 15.17 14.64 3.02
N GLY A 156 14.78 14.53 4.29
CA GLY A 156 15.12 15.52 5.33
C GLY A 156 16.63 15.61 5.61
N ARG A 157 17.34 14.48 5.60
CA ARG A 157 18.82 14.45 5.77
C ARG A 157 19.54 15.08 4.59
N HIS A 158 18.93 15.11 3.41
CA HIS A 158 19.47 15.69 2.18
C HIS A 158 18.81 17.04 1.83
N GLY A 159 18.31 17.77 2.83
CA GLY A 159 17.94 19.18 2.71
C GLY A 159 16.47 19.47 2.35
N ALA A 160 15.59 18.45 2.28
CA ALA A 160 14.16 18.72 2.11
C ALA A 160 13.60 19.55 3.29
N THR A 161 12.86 20.58 2.98
CA THR A 161 12.23 21.42 4.01
C THR A 161 11.04 20.73 4.66
N ARG A 162 10.77 21.03 5.94
CA ARG A 162 9.60 20.51 6.66
C ARG A 162 8.29 20.82 5.92
N ALA A 163 8.18 22.00 5.32
CA ALA A 163 7.00 22.39 4.56
C ALA A 163 6.75 21.44 3.36
N ARG A 164 7.80 20.99 2.66
CA ARG A 164 7.72 20.05 1.55
C ARG A 164 7.27 18.65 2.00
N LEU A 165 7.58 18.26 3.23
CA LEU A 165 7.29 16.91 3.76
C LEU A 165 5.92 16.83 4.47
N ALA A 166 5.31 17.95 4.83
CA ALA A 166 4.13 18.01 5.71
C ALA A 166 2.89 17.25 5.19
N SER A 167 2.65 17.27 3.87
CA SER A 167 1.54 16.53 3.26
C SER A 167 1.72 15.03 3.43
N LEU A 168 2.93 14.52 3.15
CA LEU A 168 3.28 13.11 3.26
C LEU A 168 3.27 12.62 4.72
N GLU A 169 3.65 13.46 5.68
CA GLU A 169 3.47 13.17 7.11
C GLU A 169 1.98 13.01 7.47
N THR A 170 1.11 13.77 6.81
CA THR A 170 -0.34 13.63 6.98
C THR A 170 -0.85 12.31 6.38
N ASP A 171 -0.34 11.92 5.22
CA ASP A 171 -0.68 10.65 4.61
C ASP A 171 -0.24 9.45 5.47
N VAL A 172 0.95 9.54 6.10
CA VAL A 172 1.39 8.53 7.09
C VAL A 172 0.38 8.39 8.23
N ARG A 173 -0.11 9.50 8.81
CA ARG A 173 -1.12 9.43 9.89
C ARG A 173 -2.41 8.75 9.43
N ARG A 174 -2.92 9.11 8.25
CA ARG A 174 -4.13 8.50 7.67
C ARG A 174 -3.96 7.00 7.43
N LEU A 175 -2.78 6.57 6.97
CA LEU A 175 -2.46 5.16 6.77
C LEU A 175 -2.43 4.38 8.08
N LEU A 176 -1.83 4.94 9.13
CA LEU A 176 -1.80 4.32 10.46
C LEU A 176 -3.19 4.23 11.10
N GLU A 177 -4.04 5.24 10.90
CA GLU A 177 -5.43 5.22 11.33
C GLU A 177 -6.24 4.14 10.58
N ALA A 178 -6.04 4.01 9.27
CA ALA A 178 -6.68 2.98 8.46
C ALA A 178 -6.21 1.58 8.87
N HIS A 179 -4.89 1.41 9.05
CA HIS A 179 -4.30 0.16 9.55
C HIS A 179 -4.91 -0.25 10.90
N HIS A 180 -4.99 0.67 11.85
CA HIS A 180 -5.60 0.40 13.17
C HIS A 180 -7.05 -0.08 13.06
N ARG A 181 -7.87 0.59 12.22
CA ARG A 181 -9.27 0.16 11.98
C ARG A 181 -9.35 -1.25 11.40
N ILE A 182 -8.49 -1.59 10.44
CA ILE A 182 -8.47 -2.93 9.84
C ILE A 182 -8.06 -3.98 10.87
N THR A 183 -7.05 -3.70 11.70
CA THR A 183 -6.61 -4.62 12.76
C THR A 183 -7.74 -4.90 13.77
N GLN A 184 -8.49 -3.88 14.18
CA GLN A 184 -9.65 -4.06 15.05
C GLN A 184 -10.74 -4.96 14.43
N MET A 185 -11.01 -4.79 13.14
CA MET A 185 -11.99 -5.62 12.43
C MET A 185 -11.53 -7.09 12.29
N ILE A 186 -10.23 -7.33 12.10
CA ILE A 186 -9.64 -8.66 12.09
C ILE A 186 -9.85 -9.33 13.46
N ASP A 187 -9.56 -8.62 14.54
CA ASP A 187 -9.74 -9.11 15.92
C ASP A 187 -11.21 -9.48 16.20
N GLU A 188 -12.17 -8.64 15.73
CA GLU A 188 -13.60 -8.91 15.86
C GLU A 188 -14.04 -10.17 15.10
N ILE A 189 -13.56 -10.37 13.86
CA ILE A 189 -13.85 -11.60 13.08
C ILE A 189 -13.24 -12.80 13.78
N SER A 190 -11.98 -12.71 14.21
CA SER A 190 -11.25 -13.80 14.85
C SER A 190 -11.94 -14.25 16.16
N ALA A 191 -12.41 -13.31 16.97
CA ALA A 191 -13.16 -13.62 18.19
C ALA A 191 -14.49 -14.33 17.92
N GLY A 192 -15.07 -14.21 16.73
CA GLY A 192 -16.27 -14.91 16.31
C GLY A 192 -16.05 -16.32 15.79
N LEU A 193 -14.79 -16.77 15.65
CA LEU A 193 -14.43 -18.11 15.18
C LEU A 193 -14.24 -19.11 16.33
N ASP A 194 -14.10 -18.65 17.57
CA ASP A 194 -13.98 -19.46 18.80
C ASP A 194 -15.36 -19.82 19.35
#